data_05389af04fb4a4762058772918b3c7bd
#
_entry.id   05389af04fb4a4762058772918b3c7bd
#
_cell.length_a   1.000
_cell.length_b   1.000
_cell.length_c   1.000
_cell.angle_alpha   90.00
_cell.angle_beta   90.00
_cell.angle_gamma   90.00
#
_symmetry.space_group_name_H-M   'P 1'
#
loop_
_entity.id
_entity.type
_entity.pdbx_description
1 polymer ?
#
loop_
_entity_poly.entity_id
_entity_poly.type
_entity_poly.pdbx_seq_one_letter_code
_entity_poly.pdbx_strand_id
1 'polypeptide(L)'
;MANETSAWGSVTIYAPSKDDLEDFIYLKILSEKDTTYSTEFSDFPPYTMHTESTFSYEKVIQALYGKHDVHMEKDGSCSVNIALCGVGRWSFKENAHWFFSYPFEEFEYETSMQNRLCNNLKKLSFRAEFDIEEEEIDISYSHACYEVSWNNGKEDFQEKNIAYERILPHHDELSIGQYD
;
A
#
# COMPACT_ATOMS: atom_id res chain seq x y z
N MET A 1 -21.86 4.28 -11.94
CA MET A 1 -21.57 3.87 -10.55
C MET A 1 -20.09 3.52 -10.54
N ALA A 2 -19.32 3.99 -9.55
CA ALA A 2 -17.94 3.54 -9.44
C ALA A 2 -17.97 2.14 -8.85
N ASN A 3 -17.30 1.19 -9.49
CA ASN A 3 -17.21 -0.17 -9.00
C ASN A 3 -16.34 -0.19 -7.75
N GLU A 4 -16.69 -1.02 -6.82
CA GLU A 4 -15.94 -1.26 -5.60
C GLU A 4 -15.03 -2.45 -5.84
N THR A 5 -13.74 -2.29 -5.52
CA THR A 5 -12.73 -3.32 -5.68
C THR A 5 -12.15 -3.65 -4.31
N SER A 6 -12.10 -4.93 -3.99
CA SER A 6 -11.40 -5.46 -2.82
C SER A 6 -10.06 -6.04 -3.26
N ALA A 7 -9.00 -5.71 -2.53
CA ALA A 7 -7.67 -6.24 -2.80
C ALA A 7 -7.05 -6.77 -1.50
N TRP A 8 -6.31 -7.88 -1.61
CA TRP A 8 -5.56 -8.48 -0.52
C TRP A 8 -4.30 -9.17 -1.04
N GLY A 9 -3.31 -9.28 -0.18
CA GLY A 9 -2.03 -9.86 -0.55
C GLY A 9 -0.89 -9.34 0.31
N SER A 10 0.22 -9.04 -0.31
CA SER A 10 1.39 -8.51 0.40
C SER A 10 2.18 -7.50 -0.42
N VAL A 11 2.94 -6.67 0.30
CA VAL A 11 3.99 -5.83 -0.28
C VAL A 11 5.32 -6.15 0.36
N THR A 12 6.36 -6.32 -0.44
CA THR A 12 7.75 -6.35 0.02
C THR A 12 8.39 -5.02 -0.28
N ILE A 13 8.77 -4.29 0.76
CA ILE A 13 9.40 -2.97 0.67
C ILE A 13 10.91 -3.16 0.83
N TYR A 14 11.68 -2.59 -0.09
CA TYR A 14 13.15 -2.56 -0.07
C TYR A 14 13.62 -1.13 0.17
N ALA A 15 14.51 -0.95 1.15
CA ALA A 15 15.07 0.33 1.53
C ALA A 15 16.60 0.31 1.56
N PRO A 16 17.28 1.45 1.37
CA PRO A 16 18.74 1.53 1.36
C PRO A 16 19.39 1.19 2.70
N SER A 17 18.68 1.45 3.80
CA SER A 17 19.11 1.12 5.16
C SER A 17 17.91 0.84 6.07
N LYS A 18 18.21 0.32 7.27
CA LYS A 18 17.21 0.08 8.30
C LYS A 18 16.54 1.39 8.76
N ASP A 19 17.31 2.42 8.98
CA ASP A 19 16.78 3.73 9.43
C ASP A 19 15.87 4.34 8.34
N ASP A 20 16.26 4.24 7.07
CA ASP A 20 15.44 4.70 5.95
C ASP A 20 14.12 3.91 5.82
N LEU A 21 14.15 2.60 6.09
CA LEU A 21 12.94 1.77 6.13
C LEU A 21 12.00 2.22 7.25
N GLU A 22 12.53 2.41 8.45
CA GLU A 22 11.77 2.87 9.61
C GLU A 22 11.09 4.22 9.34
N ASP A 23 11.87 5.17 8.82
CA ASP A 23 11.38 6.50 8.48
C ASP A 23 10.31 6.45 7.37
N PHE A 24 10.52 5.62 6.34
CA PHE A 24 9.55 5.42 5.26
C PHE A 24 8.24 4.83 5.79
N ILE A 25 8.30 3.76 6.57
CA ILE A 25 7.10 3.12 7.15
C ILE A 25 6.33 4.11 8.02
N TYR A 26 7.03 4.92 8.82
CA TYR A 26 6.38 5.95 9.63
C TYR A 26 5.64 6.98 8.78
N LEU A 27 6.29 7.53 7.75
CA LEU A 27 5.66 8.50 6.85
C LEU A 27 4.52 7.90 6.04
N LYS A 28 4.68 6.64 5.59
CA LYS A 28 3.65 5.93 4.83
C LYS A 28 2.37 5.76 5.64
N ILE A 29 2.47 5.34 6.89
CA ILE A 29 1.33 5.20 7.80
C ILE A 29 0.65 6.55 8.06
N LEU A 30 1.41 7.63 8.18
CA LEU A 30 0.84 8.96 8.37
C LEU A 30 0.13 9.46 7.12
N SER A 31 0.67 9.21 5.93
CA SER A 31 0.07 9.64 4.68
C SER A 31 -1.22 8.87 4.35
N GLU A 32 -1.32 7.61 4.70
CA GLU A 32 -2.53 6.81 4.48
C GLU A 32 -3.73 7.27 5.31
N LYS A 33 -3.49 8.03 6.38
CA LYS A 33 -4.51 8.62 7.22
C LYS A 33 -5.56 9.43 6.47
N ASP A 34 -5.16 10.14 5.43
CA ASP A 34 -6.01 11.09 4.72
C ASP A 34 -6.43 10.62 3.32
N THR A 35 -6.04 9.39 2.93
CA THR A 35 -6.48 8.85 1.64
C THR A 35 -7.91 8.31 1.72
N THR A 36 -8.69 8.57 0.69
CA THR A 36 -10.00 7.90 0.47
C THR A 36 -9.84 6.41 0.16
N TYR A 37 -8.63 5.95 0.11
CA TYR A 37 -8.18 4.60 -0.11
C TYR A 37 -7.48 4.11 1.15
N SER A 38 -8.17 3.37 1.98
CA SER A 38 -7.51 2.65 3.06
C SER A 38 -6.88 1.37 2.52
N THR A 39 -5.64 1.46 2.04
CA THR A 39 -4.76 0.31 2.13
C THR A 39 -4.46 0.15 3.62
N GLU A 40 -5.31 -0.55 4.33
CA GLU A 40 -5.01 -0.90 5.70
C GLU A 40 -3.78 -1.81 5.66
N PHE A 41 -2.66 -1.32 6.14
CA PHE A 41 -1.61 -2.18 6.67
C PHE A 41 -2.23 -2.89 7.87
N SER A 42 -2.83 -4.04 7.63
CA SER A 42 -3.70 -4.74 8.58
C SER A 42 -3.03 -5.04 9.92
N ASP A 43 -1.71 -4.93 9.96
CA ASP A 43 -0.90 -5.24 11.13
C ASP A 43 -0.44 -4.02 11.94
N PHE A 44 -0.68 -2.81 11.42
CA PHE A 44 -0.41 -1.60 12.20
C PHE A 44 -1.64 -1.22 13.02
N PRO A 45 -1.45 -0.49 14.14
CA PRO A 45 -2.56 -0.12 14.99
C PRO A 45 -3.65 0.58 14.16
N PRO A 46 -4.93 0.16 14.26
CA PRO A 46 -5.99 0.78 13.50
C PRO A 46 -6.02 2.28 13.81
N TYR A 47 -6.09 3.06 12.76
CA TYR A 47 -6.30 4.49 12.86
C TYR A 47 -7.67 4.73 13.50
N THR A 48 -7.67 5.24 14.73
CA THR A 48 -8.88 5.80 15.33
C THR A 48 -8.83 7.32 15.18
N MET A 49 -9.79 7.88 14.47
CA MET A 49 -9.93 9.30 14.10
C MET A 49 -9.82 10.30 15.28
N HIS A 50 -9.52 9.87 16.51
CA HIS A 50 -9.78 10.69 17.69
C HIS A 50 -8.62 10.91 18.65
N THR A 51 -7.39 10.44 18.35
CA THR A 51 -6.28 10.73 19.25
C THR A 51 -4.97 10.96 18.50
N GLU A 52 -4.55 12.21 18.45
CA GLU A 52 -3.21 12.65 18.00
C GLU A 52 -2.02 11.91 18.67
N SER A 53 -2.30 11.16 19.73
CA SER A 53 -1.29 10.44 20.52
C SER A 53 -0.96 9.03 20.05
N THR A 54 -1.62 8.49 19.01
CA THR A 54 -1.53 7.08 18.63
C THR A 54 -0.39 6.75 17.69
N PHE A 55 0.14 7.72 16.97
CA PHE A 55 1.16 7.53 15.94
C PHE A 55 2.53 8.14 16.31
N SER A 56 3.00 7.89 17.56
CA SER A 56 4.38 8.24 17.82
C SER A 56 5.31 7.33 16.99
N TYR A 57 6.43 7.89 16.55
CA TYR A 57 7.46 7.18 15.81
C TYR A 57 7.79 5.83 16.47
N GLU A 58 8.04 5.86 17.78
CA GLU A 58 8.42 4.68 18.58
C GLU A 58 7.36 3.57 18.52
N LYS A 59 6.07 3.93 18.56
CA LYS A 59 4.99 2.94 18.48
C LYS A 59 4.90 2.28 17.11
N VAL A 60 5.08 3.05 16.03
CA VAL A 60 5.10 2.50 14.67
C VAL A 60 6.28 1.55 14.51
N ILE A 61 7.46 1.94 14.96
CA ILE A 61 8.65 1.09 14.88
C ILE A 61 8.54 -0.15 15.78
N GLN A 62 7.98 -0.01 16.98
CA GLN A 62 7.69 -1.15 17.83
C GLN A 62 6.71 -2.14 17.17
N ALA A 63 5.68 -1.64 16.49
CA ALA A 63 4.74 -2.49 15.76
C ALA A 63 5.42 -3.19 14.57
N LEU A 64 6.26 -2.48 13.82
CA LEU A 64 7.04 -3.05 12.72
C LEU A 64 7.83 -4.28 13.19
N TYR A 65 8.71 -4.12 14.18
CA TYR A 65 9.55 -5.22 14.68
C TYR A 65 8.82 -6.25 15.54
N GLY A 66 7.66 -5.91 16.07
CA GLY A 66 6.84 -6.83 16.85
C GLY A 66 6.03 -7.81 16.00
N LYS A 67 5.82 -7.50 14.72
CA LYS A 67 4.95 -8.26 13.83
C LYS A 67 5.59 -8.72 12.53
N HIS A 68 6.67 -8.09 12.10
CA HIS A 68 7.32 -8.34 10.83
C HIS A 68 8.80 -8.63 10.98
N ASP A 69 9.29 -9.57 10.16
CA ASP A 69 10.71 -9.87 10.06
C ASP A 69 11.37 -8.91 9.07
N VAL A 70 12.23 -8.04 9.56
CA VAL A 70 13.06 -7.16 8.74
C VAL A 70 14.33 -7.91 8.33
N HIS A 71 14.44 -8.19 7.05
CA HIS A 71 15.60 -8.86 6.48
C HIS A 71 16.71 -7.86 6.14
N MET A 72 17.92 -8.12 6.64
CA MET A 72 19.09 -7.26 6.41
C MET A 72 20.03 -7.91 5.40
N GLU A 73 20.41 -7.15 4.38
CA GLU A 73 21.41 -7.56 3.39
C GLU A 73 22.83 -7.19 3.83
N LYS A 74 23.82 -7.82 3.20
CA LYS A 74 25.24 -7.59 3.54
C LYS A 74 25.74 -6.17 3.25
N ASP A 75 25.12 -5.49 2.32
CA ASP A 75 25.44 -4.11 1.93
C ASP A 75 24.76 -3.06 2.82
N GLY A 76 23.97 -3.50 3.79
CA GLY A 76 23.22 -2.64 4.72
C GLY A 76 21.82 -2.29 4.24
N SER A 77 21.44 -2.65 3.03
CA SER A 77 20.06 -2.55 2.57
C SER A 77 19.17 -3.53 3.33
N CYS A 78 17.88 -3.28 3.33
CA CYS A 78 16.95 -4.15 4.03
C CYS A 78 15.61 -4.25 3.31
N SER A 79 14.83 -5.26 3.71
CA SER A 79 13.47 -5.44 3.21
C SER A 79 12.53 -5.91 4.32
N VAL A 80 11.25 -5.66 4.12
CA VAL A 80 10.18 -6.17 4.96
C VAL A 80 8.98 -6.56 4.10
N ASN A 81 8.36 -7.70 4.41
CA ASN A 81 7.10 -8.11 3.80
C ASN A 81 5.94 -7.77 4.74
N ILE A 82 4.92 -7.09 4.22
CA ILE A 82 3.76 -6.63 4.97
C ILE A 82 2.49 -7.10 4.27
N ALA A 83 1.56 -7.69 5.01
CA ALA A 83 0.25 -8.05 4.50
C ALA A 83 -0.57 -6.78 4.19
N LEU A 84 -1.27 -6.79 3.06
CA LEU A 84 -2.14 -5.72 2.61
C LEU A 84 -3.56 -6.24 2.45
N CYS A 85 -4.51 -5.42 2.85
CA CYS A 85 -5.90 -5.56 2.43
C CYS A 85 -6.53 -4.17 2.31
N GLY A 86 -7.46 -4.03 1.41
CA GLY A 86 -8.15 -2.76 1.22
C GLY A 86 -9.36 -2.90 0.32
N VAL A 87 -10.23 -1.90 0.41
CA VAL A 87 -11.41 -1.76 -0.44
C VAL A 87 -11.39 -0.35 -1.03
N GLY A 88 -11.56 -0.24 -2.34
CA GLY A 88 -11.52 1.04 -3.00
C GLY A 88 -12.37 1.11 -4.26
N ARG A 89 -12.37 2.26 -4.93
CA ARG A 89 -13.19 2.52 -6.13
C ARG A 89 -12.45 2.27 -7.44
N TRP A 90 -11.17 1.93 -7.39
CA TRP A 90 -10.29 1.78 -8.55
C TRP A 90 -9.55 0.45 -8.45
N SER A 91 -8.96 -0.01 -9.54
CA SER A 91 -8.10 -1.17 -9.48
C SER A 91 -6.92 -0.97 -8.53
N PHE A 92 -6.42 -2.04 -7.93
CA PHE A 92 -5.25 -1.97 -7.05
C PHE A 92 -4.01 -1.42 -7.79
N LYS A 93 -3.92 -1.65 -9.09
CA LYS A 93 -2.87 -1.11 -9.97
C LYS A 93 -2.65 0.39 -9.79
N GLU A 94 -3.73 1.16 -9.75
CA GLU A 94 -3.67 2.61 -9.57
C GLU A 94 -3.18 2.99 -8.18
N ASN A 95 -3.49 2.17 -7.17
CA ASN A 95 -2.99 2.39 -5.81
C ASN A 95 -1.53 2.00 -5.65
N ALA A 96 -1.11 0.90 -6.24
CA ALA A 96 0.30 0.54 -6.27
C ALA A 96 1.13 1.65 -6.91
N HIS A 97 0.59 2.27 -7.98
CA HIS A 97 1.22 3.42 -8.63
C HIS A 97 1.45 4.60 -7.66
N TRP A 98 0.47 4.91 -6.80
CA TRP A 98 0.56 6.01 -5.83
C TRP A 98 1.38 5.69 -4.57
N PHE A 99 1.91 4.49 -4.43
CA PHE A 99 2.52 4.01 -3.19
C PHE A 99 3.66 4.88 -2.67
N PHE A 100 4.59 5.29 -3.54
CA PHE A 100 5.70 6.18 -3.16
C PHE A 100 5.41 7.65 -3.43
N SER A 101 4.69 7.99 -4.50
CA SER A 101 4.47 9.39 -4.87
C SER A 101 3.63 10.10 -3.82
N TYR A 102 2.58 9.48 -3.30
CA TYR A 102 1.69 10.11 -2.34
C TYR A 102 2.40 10.63 -1.09
N PRO A 103 3.17 9.82 -0.31
CA PRO A 103 3.85 10.31 0.88
C PRO A 103 4.95 11.33 0.59
N PHE A 104 5.49 11.39 -0.64
CA PHE A 104 6.60 12.28 -0.99
C PHE A 104 6.20 13.54 -1.74
N GLU A 105 5.12 13.53 -2.48
CA GLU A 105 4.70 14.62 -3.37
C GLU A 105 3.33 15.19 -3.04
N GLU A 106 2.38 14.35 -2.65
CA GLU A 106 0.98 14.71 -2.49
C GLU A 106 0.57 14.99 -1.04
N PHE A 107 1.43 14.68 -0.07
CA PHE A 107 1.11 14.83 1.34
C PHE A 107 1.88 15.95 2.02
N GLU A 108 1.15 16.83 2.73
CA GLU A 108 1.73 17.87 3.57
C GLU A 108 1.75 17.43 5.03
N TYR A 109 2.94 17.29 5.59
CA TYR A 109 3.11 16.87 6.98
C TYR A 109 3.00 18.04 7.96
N GLU A 110 2.36 17.79 9.08
CA GLU A 110 2.07 18.80 10.11
C GLU A 110 3.32 19.29 10.86
N THR A 111 4.34 18.43 11.02
CA THR A 111 5.50 18.76 11.84
C THR A 111 6.76 19.01 11.02
N SER A 112 7.64 19.86 11.57
CA SER A 112 8.97 20.13 10.96
C SER A 112 9.85 18.87 10.89
N MET A 113 9.68 17.93 11.84
CA MET A 113 10.39 16.65 11.84
C MET A 113 9.93 15.79 10.65
N GLN A 114 8.64 15.59 10.48
CA GLN A 114 8.07 14.78 9.40
C GLN A 114 8.45 15.36 8.04
N ASN A 115 8.36 16.68 7.85
CA ASN A 115 8.79 17.32 6.62
C ASN A 115 10.28 17.13 6.33
N ARG A 116 11.13 17.12 7.38
CA ARG A 116 12.57 16.84 7.22
C ARG A 116 12.80 15.39 6.79
N LEU A 117 12.13 14.41 7.42
CA LEU A 117 12.21 13.00 7.04
C LEU A 117 11.79 12.81 5.58
N CYS A 118 10.64 13.33 5.19
CA CYS A 118 10.15 13.30 3.81
C CYS A 118 11.19 13.88 2.84
N ASN A 119 11.75 15.06 3.13
CA ASN A 119 12.75 15.71 2.28
C ASN A 119 14.07 14.94 2.16
N ASN A 120 14.42 14.13 3.14
CA ASN A 120 15.57 13.24 3.06
C ASN A 120 15.27 11.98 2.25
N LEU A 121 14.19 11.28 2.60
CA LEU A 121 13.83 10.01 1.99
C LEU A 121 13.53 10.12 0.50
N LYS A 122 12.86 11.17 0.05
CA LYS A 122 12.54 11.33 -1.37
C LYS A 122 13.74 11.44 -2.30
N LYS A 123 14.95 11.65 -1.76
CA LYS A 123 16.22 11.69 -2.50
C LYS A 123 16.89 10.32 -2.60
N LEU A 124 16.37 9.35 -1.89
CA LEU A 124 16.90 7.99 -1.86
C LEU A 124 16.22 7.11 -2.91
N SER A 125 16.58 5.85 -2.91
CA SER A 125 15.96 4.85 -3.77
C SER A 125 15.25 3.81 -2.91
N PHE A 126 13.97 3.57 -3.25
CA PHE A 126 13.12 2.56 -2.64
C PHE A 126 12.51 1.69 -3.73
N ARG A 127 12.10 0.49 -3.38
CA ARG A 127 11.35 -0.40 -4.25
C ARG A 127 10.28 -1.13 -3.46
N ALA A 128 9.12 -1.30 -4.04
CA ALA A 128 8.06 -2.14 -3.51
C ALA A 128 7.65 -3.18 -4.54
N GLU A 129 7.53 -4.43 -4.11
CA GLU A 129 7.00 -5.53 -4.90
C GLU A 129 5.68 -5.97 -4.28
N PHE A 130 4.60 -5.86 -5.05
CA PHE A 130 3.25 -6.25 -4.66
C PHE A 130 2.91 -7.60 -5.27
N ASP A 131 2.28 -8.45 -4.45
CA ASP A 131 1.68 -9.72 -4.84
C ASP A 131 0.23 -9.70 -4.36
N ILE A 132 -0.71 -9.43 -5.29
CA ILE A 132 -2.07 -9.00 -4.95
C ILE A 132 -3.10 -9.84 -5.68
N GLU A 133 -4.08 -10.30 -4.91
CA GLU A 133 -5.35 -10.77 -5.41
C GLU A 133 -6.38 -9.63 -5.34
N GLU A 134 -7.16 -9.47 -6.39
CA GLU A 134 -8.12 -8.38 -6.56
C GLU A 134 -9.46 -8.93 -7.04
N GLU A 135 -10.53 -8.46 -6.42
CA GLU A 135 -11.90 -8.77 -6.79
C GLU A 135 -12.67 -7.47 -7.01
N GLU A 136 -13.13 -7.27 -8.24
CA GLU A 136 -14.15 -6.28 -8.57
C GLU A 136 -15.51 -6.97 -8.46
N ILE A 137 -16.33 -6.53 -7.50
CA ILE A 137 -17.57 -7.21 -7.12
C ILE A 137 -18.45 -7.46 -8.35
N ASP A 138 -18.81 -8.71 -8.58
CA ASP A 138 -19.66 -9.20 -9.67
C ASP A 138 -19.08 -9.01 -11.09
N ILE A 139 -17.83 -8.58 -11.24
CA ILE A 139 -17.22 -8.32 -12.56
C ILE A 139 -16.01 -9.22 -12.80
N SER A 140 -14.99 -9.14 -11.97
CA SER A 140 -13.73 -9.83 -12.22
C SER A 140 -12.99 -10.24 -10.95
N TYR A 141 -12.11 -11.22 -11.12
CA TYR A 141 -11.15 -11.64 -10.10
C TYR A 141 -9.81 -11.84 -10.78
N SER A 142 -8.75 -11.31 -10.22
CA SER A 142 -7.41 -11.40 -10.78
C SER A 142 -6.33 -11.55 -9.72
N HIS A 143 -5.18 -12.08 -10.13
CA HIS A 143 -3.95 -12.09 -9.36
C HIS A 143 -2.87 -11.44 -10.19
N ALA A 144 -2.23 -10.41 -9.65
CA ALA A 144 -1.23 -9.64 -10.34
C ALA A 144 -0.06 -9.25 -9.44
N CYS A 145 1.12 -9.13 -10.05
CA CYS A 145 2.32 -8.65 -9.40
C CYS A 145 2.71 -7.29 -9.99
N TYR A 146 2.97 -6.34 -9.12
CA TYR A 146 3.39 -4.99 -9.48
C TYR A 146 4.74 -4.67 -8.85
N GLU A 147 5.54 -3.88 -9.53
CA GLU A 147 6.73 -3.27 -8.95
C GLU A 147 6.62 -1.75 -9.08
N VAL A 148 6.84 -1.08 -7.97
CA VAL A 148 6.99 0.37 -7.92
C VAL A 148 8.38 0.68 -7.42
N SER A 149 9.11 1.54 -8.09
CA SER A 149 10.39 2.06 -7.62
C SER A 149 10.36 3.58 -7.56
N TRP A 150 11.05 4.09 -6.54
CA TRP A 150 11.30 5.50 -6.36
C TRP A 150 12.81 5.75 -6.42
N ASN A 151 13.24 6.60 -7.34
CA ASN A 151 14.65 6.90 -7.53
C ASN A 151 14.87 8.40 -7.60
N ASN A 152 15.33 8.99 -6.50
CA ASN A 152 15.70 10.41 -6.42
C ASN A 152 14.64 11.34 -7.05
N GLY A 153 13.42 11.27 -6.54
CA GLY A 153 12.31 12.11 -6.98
C GLY A 153 11.59 11.64 -8.24
N LYS A 154 11.82 10.42 -8.69
CA LYS A 154 11.09 9.82 -9.81
C LYS A 154 10.55 8.46 -9.45
N GLU A 155 9.26 8.30 -9.66
CA GLU A 155 8.58 7.03 -9.59
C GLU A 155 8.67 6.30 -10.93
N ASP A 156 8.85 4.98 -10.88
CA ASP A 156 8.70 4.07 -12.00
C ASP A 156 7.79 2.92 -11.58
N PHE A 157 6.76 2.66 -12.37
CA PHE A 157 5.77 1.62 -12.13
C PHE A 157 5.86 0.56 -13.21
N GLN A 158 5.89 -0.71 -12.82
CA GLN A 158 5.90 -1.84 -13.73
C GLN A 158 4.90 -2.89 -13.26
N GLU A 159 4.02 -3.29 -14.17
CA GLU A 159 3.22 -4.48 -14.02
C GLU A 159 4.04 -5.68 -14.49
N LYS A 160 4.38 -6.58 -13.57
CA LYS A 160 5.31 -7.67 -13.87
C LYS A 160 4.63 -8.92 -14.38
N ASN A 161 3.46 -9.24 -13.85
CA ASN A 161 2.76 -10.47 -14.19
C ASN A 161 1.29 -10.40 -13.78
N ILE A 162 0.41 -10.79 -14.69
CA ILE A 162 -0.97 -11.19 -14.37
C ILE A 162 -0.99 -12.71 -14.40
N ALA A 163 -1.07 -13.35 -13.23
CA ALA A 163 -1.04 -14.79 -13.12
C ALA A 163 -2.32 -15.44 -13.64
N TYR A 164 -3.46 -14.80 -13.37
CA TYR A 164 -4.76 -15.16 -13.93
C TYR A 164 -5.74 -13.99 -13.82
N GLU A 165 -6.69 -13.98 -14.73
CA GLU A 165 -7.84 -13.08 -14.71
C GLU A 165 -9.09 -13.90 -15.05
N ARG A 166 -10.13 -13.71 -14.27
CA ARG A 166 -11.43 -14.35 -14.49
C ARG A 166 -12.51 -13.28 -14.50
N ILE A 167 -13.10 -13.06 -15.66
CA ILE A 167 -14.31 -12.27 -15.80
C ILE A 167 -15.48 -13.10 -15.30
N LEU A 168 -16.19 -12.59 -14.31
CA LEU A 168 -17.39 -13.25 -13.80
C LEU A 168 -18.51 -13.08 -14.81
N PRO A 169 -19.32 -14.14 -15.07
CA PRO A 169 -20.45 -13.99 -15.96
C PRO A 169 -21.42 -12.96 -15.37
N HIS A 170 -21.75 -11.93 -16.12
CA HIS A 170 -22.83 -11.04 -15.78
C HIS A 170 -24.06 -11.87 -15.44
N HIS A 171 -24.60 -11.69 -14.26
CA HIS A 171 -25.94 -12.14 -13.92
C HIS A 171 -26.98 -11.27 -14.64
N ASP A 172 -26.92 -11.26 -15.97
CA ASP A 172 -28.06 -10.88 -16.76
C ASP A 172 -29.06 -12.04 -16.70
N GLU A 173 -30.28 -11.69 -16.26
CA GLU A 173 -31.44 -12.56 -16.22
C GLU A 173 -31.59 -13.46 -14.99
N LEU A 174 -31.86 -12.84 -13.85
CA LEU A 174 -32.95 -13.37 -13.07
C LEU A 174 -34.22 -13.25 -13.94
N SER A 175 -34.50 -14.27 -14.73
CA SER A 175 -35.81 -14.44 -15.35
C SER A 175 -36.84 -14.39 -14.23
N ILE A 176 -37.56 -13.28 -14.17
CA ILE A 176 -38.76 -13.17 -13.34
C ILE A 176 -39.69 -14.26 -13.86
N GLY A 177 -39.73 -15.36 -13.12
CA GLY A 177 -40.68 -16.43 -13.40
C GLY A 177 -42.08 -15.82 -13.38
N GLN A 178 -42.72 -15.86 -14.55
CA GLN A 178 -44.17 -15.65 -14.63
C GLN A 178 -44.83 -16.70 -13.73
N TYR A 179 -45.40 -16.24 -12.63
CA TYR A 179 -46.38 -17.03 -11.92
C TYR A 179 -47.72 -16.81 -12.64
N ASP A 180 -48.16 -17.84 -13.36
CA ASP A 180 -49.53 -18.01 -13.78
C ASP A 180 -50.41 -18.37 -12.58
#